data_090d17a697ad490b592cbb89bb307e33
#
_entry.id   090d17a697ad490b592cbb89bb307e33
#
_cell.length_a   1.000
_cell.length_b   1.000
_cell.length_c   1.000
_cell.angle_alpha   90.00
_cell.angle_beta   90.00
_cell.angle_gamma   90.00
#
_symmetry.space_group_name_H-M   'P 1'
#
loop_
_entity.id
_entity.type
_entity.pdbx_description
1 polymer ?
#
loop_
_entity_poly.entity_id
_entity_poly.type
_entity_poly.pdbx_seq_one_letter_code
_entity_poly.pdbx_strand_id
1 'polypeptide(L)'
;MAHKHEVIVKPFSDVHNRDRNVIATLLHDPTVEGLDVALYMDGSASMEDEYGPRGILAKLAPVKNLVEPQMRWMLEYLATKDRDGVLRVAYWATGDGSQIEVVGDLAGAEAQSYKFPGPQFYGKGTVMLPVLRDYVAHIRNEVNNGARRGLAVIITDSQLHDAADVKAYSAQVAKEIAAGRLTRVNFVLIGVGEQVDEEQMEEICHEEYPGVGHLWCHRVADRMEEMAELVAVLVDETMTVAAGGTIYDDRGNVLKVYEARLPAVLEFKVPEGCASFTLEVAGQRFTQPLPEEDHDEDDDDGDHSPSVQPFSEPPPRGKRHRH
;
A
#
# COMPACT_ATOMS: atom_id res chain seq x y z
N MET A 1 17.63 -32.63 -29.06
CA MET A 1 18.29 -31.55 -28.30
C MET A 1 17.26 -30.44 -28.14
N ALA A 2 16.68 -30.33 -26.94
CA ALA A 2 15.68 -29.32 -26.66
C ALA A 2 16.39 -28.00 -26.31
N HIS A 3 16.19 -26.97 -27.10
CA HIS A 3 16.61 -25.63 -26.76
C HIS A 3 15.84 -25.17 -25.50
N LYS A 4 16.53 -25.11 -24.36
CA LYS A 4 16.06 -24.33 -23.22
C LYS A 4 15.99 -22.88 -23.67
N HIS A 5 14.79 -22.35 -23.80
CA HIS A 5 14.59 -20.91 -23.85
C HIS A 5 15.00 -20.38 -22.46
N GLU A 6 16.17 -19.79 -22.41
CA GLU A 6 16.61 -18.98 -21.28
C GLU A 6 15.73 -17.73 -21.28
N VAL A 7 14.73 -17.73 -20.41
CA VAL A 7 13.93 -16.53 -20.15
C VAL A 7 14.87 -15.57 -19.43
N ILE A 8 15.37 -14.56 -20.14
CA ILE A 8 16.12 -13.45 -19.53
C ILE A 8 15.10 -12.64 -18.74
N VAL A 9 14.90 -13.01 -17.50
CA VAL A 9 14.12 -12.22 -16.56
C VAL A 9 14.99 -11.02 -16.18
N LYS A 10 14.62 -9.83 -16.65
CA LYS A 10 15.14 -8.59 -16.09
C LYS A 10 14.43 -8.39 -14.75
N PRO A 11 15.10 -8.54 -13.62
CA PRO A 11 14.41 -8.51 -12.32
C PRO A 11 14.01 -7.10 -11.88
N PHE A 12 14.43 -6.08 -12.62
CA PHE A 12 14.17 -4.69 -12.27
C PHE A 12 13.20 -4.05 -13.27
N SER A 13 12.13 -3.46 -12.74
CA SER A 13 11.16 -2.67 -13.53
C SER A 13 11.62 -1.24 -13.70
N ASP A 14 12.26 -0.70 -12.69
CA ASP A 14 12.71 0.68 -12.62
C ASP A 14 13.98 0.81 -11.80
N VAL A 15 14.88 1.72 -12.20
CA VAL A 15 16.13 2.00 -11.47
C VAL A 15 16.44 3.48 -11.62
N HIS A 16 16.51 4.18 -10.50
CA HIS A 16 16.94 5.58 -10.39
C HIS A 16 18.29 5.68 -9.68
N ASN A 17 19.10 6.64 -10.08
CA ASN A 17 20.39 6.95 -9.44
C ASN A 17 20.47 8.46 -9.22
N ARG A 18 20.26 8.90 -7.97
CA ARG A 18 20.35 10.33 -7.59
C ARG A 18 21.39 10.47 -6.48
N ASP A 19 22.42 11.30 -6.70
CA ASP A 19 23.51 11.51 -5.75
C ASP A 19 24.12 10.21 -5.23
N ARG A 20 24.28 9.23 -6.10
CA ARG A 20 24.76 7.87 -5.77
C ARG A 20 23.82 7.08 -4.84
N ASN A 21 22.64 7.60 -4.54
CA ASN A 21 21.56 6.81 -3.94
C ASN A 21 20.80 6.11 -5.07
N VAL A 22 20.80 4.79 -5.04
CA VAL A 22 20.10 3.96 -6.02
C VAL A 22 18.80 3.49 -5.41
N ILE A 23 17.71 3.71 -6.13
CA ILE A 23 16.39 3.13 -5.87
C ILE A 23 16.10 2.19 -7.04
N ALA A 24 15.95 0.90 -6.74
CA ALA A 24 15.68 -0.12 -7.74
C ALA A 24 14.44 -0.92 -7.38
N THR A 25 13.43 -0.92 -8.26
CA THR A 25 12.20 -1.69 -8.07
C THR A 25 12.30 -3.05 -8.74
N LEU A 26 12.06 -4.11 -7.96
CA LEU A 26 12.06 -5.48 -8.45
C LEU A 26 10.74 -5.80 -9.14
N LEU A 27 10.83 -6.40 -10.33
CA LEU A 27 9.68 -7.05 -10.93
C LEU A 27 9.31 -8.28 -10.10
N HIS A 28 8.06 -8.37 -9.71
CA HIS A 28 7.51 -9.52 -9.02
C HIS A 28 6.26 -10.02 -9.74
N ASP A 29 6.03 -11.32 -9.64
CA ASP A 29 4.82 -11.95 -10.16
C ASP A 29 3.98 -12.40 -8.96
N PRO A 30 2.83 -11.76 -8.71
CA PRO A 30 1.97 -12.08 -7.57
C PRO A 30 1.55 -13.56 -7.54
N THR A 31 1.39 -14.18 -8.70
CA THR A 31 1.00 -15.60 -8.80
C THR A 31 2.12 -16.53 -8.33
N VAL A 32 3.38 -16.17 -8.59
CA VAL A 32 4.56 -16.93 -8.14
C VAL A 32 4.83 -16.69 -6.67
N GLU A 33 4.66 -15.46 -6.21
CA GLU A 33 4.86 -15.08 -4.80
C GLU A 33 3.78 -15.65 -3.89
N GLY A 34 2.58 -15.88 -4.43
CA GLY A 34 1.44 -16.43 -3.70
C GLY A 34 0.96 -15.49 -2.61
N LEU A 35 0.95 -14.17 -2.88
CA LEU A 35 0.42 -13.17 -1.96
C LEU A 35 -1.11 -13.26 -1.93
N ASP A 36 -1.68 -13.31 -0.75
CA ASP A 36 -3.11 -13.24 -0.49
C ASP A 36 -3.43 -11.93 0.23
N VAL A 37 -4.33 -11.14 -0.31
CA VAL A 37 -4.60 -9.79 0.16
C VAL A 37 -6.02 -9.68 0.72
N ALA A 38 -6.15 -9.00 1.86
CA ALA A 38 -7.44 -8.61 2.42
C ALA A 38 -7.51 -7.11 2.67
N LEU A 39 -8.71 -6.54 2.52
CA LEU A 39 -9.00 -5.14 2.75
C LEU A 39 -10.09 -5.02 3.82
N TYR A 40 -9.75 -4.36 4.92
CA TYR A 40 -10.63 -4.08 6.05
C TYR A 40 -10.84 -2.58 6.19
N MET A 41 -12.07 -2.13 6.00
CA MET A 41 -12.46 -0.73 6.12
C MET A 41 -13.22 -0.51 7.44
N ASP A 42 -12.84 0.53 8.17
CA ASP A 42 -13.51 0.91 9.43
C ASP A 42 -15.00 1.17 9.21
N GLY A 43 -15.81 0.54 10.03
CA GLY A 43 -17.27 0.68 10.08
C GLY A 43 -17.75 1.20 11.43
N SER A 44 -16.89 1.89 12.19
CA SER A 44 -17.28 2.57 13.42
C SER A 44 -18.18 3.77 13.17
N ALA A 45 -18.80 4.28 14.22
CA ALA A 45 -19.75 5.40 14.11
C ALA A 45 -19.11 6.71 13.64
N SER A 46 -17.81 6.91 13.88
CA SER A 46 -17.07 8.08 13.37
C SER A 46 -17.03 8.13 11.85
N MET A 47 -16.97 6.96 11.19
CA MET A 47 -16.98 6.84 9.73
C MET A 47 -18.34 7.07 9.06
N GLU A 48 -19.44 7.23 9.83
CA GLU A 48 -20.79 7.32 9.26
C GLU A 48 -20.94 8.49 8.26
N ASP A 49 -20.34 9.63 8.59
CA ASP A 49 -20.40 10.83 7.73
C ASP A 49 -19.60 10.62 6.43
N GLU A 50 -18.50 9.87 6.46
CA GLU A 50 -17.67 9.56 5.29
C GLU A 50 -18.39 8.63 4.30
N TYR A 51 -19.21 7.70 4.80
CA TYR A 51 -20.08 6.87 3.95
C TYR A 51 -21.29 7.64 3.41
N GLY A 52 -21.64 8.76 4.04
CA GLY A 52 -22.76 9.61 3.64
C GLY A 52 -24.12 9.00 3.95
N PRO A 53 -25.20 9.76 3.66
CA PRO A 53 -26.56 9.38 4.01
C PRO A 53 -27.06 8.20 3.19
N ARG A 54 -27.91 7.36 3.80
CA ARG A 54 -28.51 6.16 3.18
C ARG A 54 -29.99 6.31 2.88
N GLY A 55 -30.49 5.46 1.99
CA GLY A 55 -31.92 5.34 1.71
C GLY A 55 -32.52 6.59 1.07
N ILE A 56 -33.67 7.04 1.61
CA ILE A 56 -34.41 8.21 1.10
C ILE A 56 -33.60 9.50 1.34
N LEU A 57 -32.85 9.59 2.42
CA LEU A 57 -32.04 10.75 2.76
C LEU A 57 -30.91 10.98 1.75
N ALA A 58 -30.32 9.92 1.20
CA ALA A 58 -29.30 10.01 0.15
C ALA A 58 -29.80 10.73 -1.12
N LYS A 59 -31.13 10.73 -1.36
CA LYS A 59 -31.75 11.44 -2.49
C LYS A 59 -32.01 12.92 -2.21
N LEU A 60 -32.05 13.30 -0.94
CA LEU A 60 -32.37 14.64 -0.48
C LEU A 60 -31.15 15.47 -0.11
N ALA A 61 -30.04 14.81 0.28
CA ALA A 61 -28.80 15.48 0.65
C ALA A 61 -27.71 15.17 -0.40
N PRO A 62 -27.01 16.19 -0.92
CA PRO A 62 -25.95 16.01 -1.90
C PRO A 62 -24.62 15.53 -1.27
N VAL A 63 -24.63 14.99 -0.05
CA VAL A 63 -23.42 14.45 0.61
C VAL A 63 -22.99 13.20 -0.12
N LYS A 64 -21.76 13.19 -0.60
CA LYS A 64 -21.18 12.07 -1.34
C LYS A 64 -20.60 11.06 -0.36
N ASN A 65 -20.72 9.79 -0.70
CA ASN A 65 -19.92 8.74 -0.09
C ASN A 65 -18.46 8.93 -0.54
N LEU A 66 -17.57 9.32 0.37
CA LEU A 66 -16.14 9.53 0.09
C LEU A 66 -15.36 8.22 0.16
N VAL A 67 -15.88 7.23 0.88
CA VAL A 67 -15.24 5.90 1.05
C VAL A 67 -15.35 5.06 -0.22
N GLU A 68 -16.50 5.07 -0.90
CA GLU A 68 -16.74 4.17 -2.05
C GLU A 68 -15.72 4.34 -3.18
N PRO A 69 -15.33 5.54 -3.63
CA PRO A 69 -14.29 5.71 -4.64
C PRO A 69 -12.95 5.15 -4.21
N GLN A 70 -12.59 5.32 -2.95
CA GLN A 70 -11.32 4.83 -2.39
C GLN A 70 -11.33 3.29 -2.32
N MET A 71 -12.41 2.69 -1.83
CA MET A 71 -12.57 1.23 -1.79
C MET A 71 -12.48 0.61 -3.19
N ARG A 72 -13.09 1.24 -4.20
CA ARG A 72 -13.01 0.76 -5.58
C ARG A 72 -11.59 0.82 -6.11
N TRP A 73 -10.91 1.93 -5.90
CA TRP A 73 -9.53 2.09 -6.34
C TRP A 73 -8.61 1.09 -5.63
N MET A 74 -8.74 0.93 -4.31
CA MET A 74 -7.96 -0.02 -3.53
C MET A 74 -8.21 -1.46 -3.97
N LEU A 75 -9.48 -1.84 -4.19
CA LEU A 75 -9.82 -3.18 -4.67
C LEU A 75 -9.15 -3.46 -6.03
N GLU A 76 -9.24 -2.52 -6.98
CA GLU A 76 -8.61 -2.65 -8.29
C GLU A 76 -7.08 -2.74 -8.19
N TYR A 77 -6.46 -1.85 -7.42
CA TYR A 77 -5.02 -1.82 -7.21
C TYR A 77 -4.51 -3.06 -6.48
N LEU A 78 -5.10 -3.39 -5.33
CA LEU A 78 -4.66 -4.52 -4.51
C LEU A 78 -4.86 -5.87 -5.20
N ALA A 79 -5.87 -6.00 -6.06
CA ALA A 79 -6.07 -7.19 -6.88
C ALA A 79 -4.91 -7.44 -7.85
N THR A 80 -4.19 -6.39 -8.27
CA THR A 80 -2.97 -6.55 -9.07
C THR A 80 -1.80 -7.15 -8.27
N LYS A 81 -1.86 -7.11 -6.96
CA LYS A 81 -0.86 -7.64 -6.02
C LYS A 81 -1.24 -9.01 -5.48
N ASP A 82 -2.50 -9.37 -5.55
CA ASP A 82 -3.02 -10.66 -5.12
C ASP A 82 -2.72 -11.77 -6.13
N ARG A 83 -2.50 -13.01 -5.64
CA ARG A 83 -2.11 -14.17 -6.45
C ARG A 83 -3.16 -14.58 -7.48
N ASP A 84 -4.44 -14.39 -7.19
CA ASP A 84 -5.55 -14.74 -8.08
C ASP A 84 -6.44 -13.55 -8.45
N GLY A 85 -6.07 -12.36 -7.94
CA GLY A 85 -6.79 -11.12 -8.21
C GLY A 85 -8.10 -10.97 -7.45
N VAL A 86 -8.31 -11.76 -6.37
CA VAL A 86 -9.54 -11.78 -5.57
C VAL A 86 -9.22 -11.44 -4.12
N LEU A 87 -9.78 -10.35 -3.60
CA LEU A 87 -9.54 -9.89 -2.24
C LEU A 87 -10.68 -10.27 -1.31
N ARG A 88 -10.34 -10.69 -0.10
CA ARG A 88 -11.27 -10.66 1.02
C ARG A 88 -11.53 -9.22 1.43
N VAL A 89 -12.78 -8.76 1.34
CA VAL A 89 -13.19 -7.41 1.72
C VAL A 89 -14.18 -7.47 2.87
N ALA A 90 -13.97 -6.66 3.90
CA ALA A 90 -14.85 -6.59 5.06
C ALA A 90 -14.89 -5.18 5.67
N TYR A 91 -16.01 -4.86 6.33
CA TYR A 91 -16.09 -3.78 7.30
C TYR A 91 -15.76 -4.35 8.69
N TRP A 92 -14.98 -3.61 9.45
CA TRP A 92 -14.63 -3.98 10.83
C TRP A 92 -15.09 -2.91 11.82
N ALA A 93 -14.93 -3.12 13.11
CA ALA A 93 -15.45 -2.25 14.16
C ALA A 93 -16.95 -1.98 14.03
N THR A 94 -17.72 -2.94 13.53
CA THR A 94 -19.16 -2.83 13.33
C THR A 94 -19.95 -3.26 14.58
N GLY A 95 -21.25 -3.00 14.62
CA GLY A 95 -22.14 -3.45 15.69
C GLY A 95 -21.80 -2.90 17.08
N ASP A 96 -21.26 -3.72 17.95
CA ASP A 96 -20.76 -3.31 19.27
C ASP A 96 -19.34 -2.71 19.25
N GLY A 97 -18.74 -2.60 18.07
CA GLY A 97 -17.37 -2.13 17.84
C GLY A 97 -16.33 -3.23 17.71
N SER A 98 -16.72 -4.50 17.90
CA SER A 98 -15.83 -5.66 17.80
C SER A 98 -16.21 -6.63 16.69
N GLN A 99 -17.27 -6.35 15.93
CA GLN A 99 -17.79 -7.25 14.90
C GLN A 99 -17.15 -6.95 13.54
N ILE A 100 -17.16 -7.99 12.69
CA ILE A 100 -16.72 -7.91 11.29
C ILE A 100 -17.93 -8.25 10.42
N GLU A 101 -18.22 -7.38 9.45
CA GLU A 101 -19.22 -7.59 8.42
C GLU A 101 -18.48 -7.89 7.11
N VAL A 102 -18.43 -9.17 6.73
CA VAL A 102 -17.78 -9.60 5.50
C VAL A 102 -18.61 -9.12 4.31
N VAL A 103 -17.99 -8.35 3.43
CA VAL A 103 -18.56 -7.89 2.16
C VAL A 103 -18.54 -9.04 1.15
N GLY A 104 -17.41 -9.74 1.07
CA GLY A 104 -17.20 -10.88 0.20
C GLY A 104 -15.77 -11.02 -0.28
N ASP A 105 -15.54 -12.04 -1.09
CA ASP A 105 -14.32 -12.19 -1.86
C ASP A 105 -14.58 -11.57 -3.23
N LEU A 106 -13.93 -10.43 -3.52
CA LEU A 106 -14.20 -9.58 -4.67
C LEU A 106 -13.02 -9.57 -5.64
N ALA A 107 -13.30 -9.83 -6.92
CA ALA A 107 -12.28 -9.68 -7.96
C ALA A 107 -12.05 -8.21 -8.32
N GLY A 108 -10.81 -7.85 -8.67
CA GLY A 108 -10.46 -6.49 -9.09
C GLY A 108 -11.32 -5.97 -10.25
N ALA A 109 -11.73 -6.85 -11.18
CA ALA A 109 -12.62 -6.50 -12.30
C ALA A 109 -14.03 -6.05 -11.85
N GLU A 110 -14.47 -6.41 -10.64
CA GLU A 110 -15.76 -6.01 -10.08
C GLU A 110 -15.73 -4.62 -9.45
N ALA A 111 -14.53 -4.06 -9.18
CA ALA A 111 -14.33 -2.84 -8.43
C ALA A 111 -15.20 -1.68 -8.91
N GLN A 112 -15.26 -1.44 -10.21
CA GLN A 112 -16.00 -0.30 -10.77
C GLN A 112 -17.53 -0.44 -10.69
N SER A 113 -18.02 -1.67 -10.61
CA SER A 113 -19.47 -1.96 -10.54
C SER A 113 -19.96 -2.18 -9.12
N TYR A 114 -19.06 -2.51 -8.19
CA TYR A 114 -19.43 -2.79 -6.81
C TYR A 114 -19.76 -1.52 -6.04
N LYS A 115 -20.71 -1.61 -5.12
CA LYS A 115 -21.10 -0.51 -4.24
C LYS A 115 -20.67 -0.77 -2.81
N PHE A 116 -20.07 0.24 -2.21
CA PHE A 116 -19.62 0.22 -0.82
C PHE A 116 -20.43 1.19 0.05
N PRO A 117 -21.66 0.81 0.44
CA PRO A 117 -22.55 1.70 1.18
C PRO A 117 -22.16 1.86 2.66
N GLY A 118 -21.09 1.18 3.11
CA GLY A 118 -20.74 1.03 4.51
C GLY A 118 -21.46 -0.12 5.21
N PRO A 119 -21.10 -0.43 6.47
CA PRO A 119 -21.63 -1.58 7.22
C PRO A 119 -23.11 -1.44 7.52
N GLN A 120 -23.81 -2.54 7.74
CA GLN A 120 -25.24 -2.52 8.08
C GLN A 120 -25.49 -1.75 9.40
N PHE A 121 -24.61 -1.95 10.38
CA PHE A 121 -24.65 -1.28 11.67
C PHE A 121 -23.26 -0.72 12.02
N TYR A 122 -23.18 0.60 12.13
CA TYR A 122 -21.97 1.26 12.61
C TYR A 122 -21.66 0.88 14.05
N GLY A 123 -20.38 0.64 14.33
CA GLY A 123 -19.94 0.21 15.66
C GLY A 123 -19.78 1.34 16.65
N LYS A 124 -19.88 1.00 17.93
CA LYS A 124 -19.75 1.96 19.04
C LYS A 124 -18.34 2.03 19.62
N GLY A 125 -17.37 1.46 18.95
CA GLY A 125 -15.96 1.44 19.36
C GLY A 125 -15.09 0.87 18.25
N THR A 126 -13.77 0.92 18.45
CA THR A 126 -12.77 0.55 17.45
C THR A 126 -11.88 -0.55 18.03
N VAL A 127 -12.36 -1.80 17.96
CA VAL A 127 -11.67 -3.00 18.47
C VAL A 127 -11.08 -3.78 17.30
N MET A 128 -9.75 -3.79 17.16
CA MET A 128 -9.04 -4.33 15.99
C MET A 128 -8.67 -5.82 16.11
N LEU A 129 -8.53 -6.37 17.32
CA LEU A 129 -8.13 -7.77 17.49
C LEU A 129 -8.96 -8.77 16.67
N PRO A 130 -10.30 -8.59 16.51
CA PRO A 130 -11.09 -9.45 15.63
C PRO A 130 -10.61 -9.47 14.19
N VAL A 131 -10.11 -8.33 13.64
CA VAL A 131 -9.56 -8.25 12.28
C VAL A 131 -8.36 -9.16 12.13
N LEU A 132 -7.42 -9.11 13.08
CA LEU A 132 -6.22 -9.92 13.03
C LEU A 132 -6.57 -11.42 13.09
N ARG A 133 -7.54 -11.79 13.94
CA ARG A 133 -8.01 -13.17 14.07
C ARG A 133 -8.72 -13.66 12.81
N ASP A 134 -9.56 -12.83 12.22
CA ASP A 134 -10.27 -13.13 10.98
C ASP A 134 -9.27 -13.35 9.84
N TYR A 135 -8.32 -12.42 9.68
CA TYR A 135 -7.34 -12.54 8.62
C TYR A 135 -6.38 -13.74 8.81
N VAL A 136 -5.90 -13.98 10.03
CA VAL A 136 -5.05 -15.14 10.31
C VAL A 136 -5.82 -16.46 10.08
N ALA A 137 -7.12 -16.50 10.37
CA ALA A 137 -7.94 -17.65 10.05
C ALA A 137 -8.15 -17.83 8.54
N HIS A 138 -8.38 -16.72 7.82
CA HIS A 138 -8.50 -16.70 6.36
C HIS A 138 -7.22 -17.23 5.70
N ILE A 139 -6.07 -16.64 5.97
CA ILE A 139 -4.81 -17.03 5.34
C ILE A 139 -4.42 -18.50 5.60
N ARG A 140 -4.77 -19.06 6.76
CA ARG A 140 -4.56 -20.48 7.06
C ARG A 140 -5.34 -21.39 6.11
N ASN A 141 -6.52 -20.98 5.69
CA ASN A 141 -7.32 -21.73 4.72
C ASN A 141 -6.72 -21.54 3.32
N GLU A 142 -6.31 -20.34 2.97
CA GLU A 142 -5.81 -19.98 1.66
C GLU A 142 -4.41 -20.58 1.33
N VAL A 143 -3.63 -20.97 2.34
CA VAL A 143 -2.40 -21.78 2.12
C VAL A 143 -2.68 -23.05 1.33
N ASN A 144 -3.83 -23.70 1.54
CA ASN A 144 -4.23 -24.88 0.77
C ASN A 144 -4.61 -24.55 -0.67
N ASN A 145 -4.95 -23.28 -0.95
CA ASN A 145 -5.30 -22.74 -2.26
C ASN A 145 -4.10 -22.05 -2.95
N GLY A 146 -2.90 -22.21 -2.40
CA GLY A 146 -1.67 -21.68 -3.00
C GLY A 146 -1.13 -20.38 -2.40
N ALA A 147 -1.77 -19.81 -1.37
CA ALA A 147 -1.22 -18.67 -0.66
C ALA A 147 0.08 -19.06 0.05
N ARG A 148 1.12 -18.23 -0.12
CA ARG A 148 2.43 -18.39 0.52
C ARG A 148 2.74 -17.26 1.46
N ARG A 149 2.06 -16.14 1.32
CA ARG A 149 2.19 -14.91 2.11
C ARG A 149 0.84 -14.27 2.25
N GLY A 150 0.67 -13.47 3.30
CA GLY A 150 -0.53 -12.70 3.53
C GLY A 150 -0.24 -11.22 3.73
N LEU A 151 -1.17 -10.37 3.29
CA LEU A 151 -1.18 -8.94 3.49
C LEU A 151 -2.59 -8.47 3.84
N ALA A 152 -2.78 -7.94 5.05
CA ALA A 152 -4.03 -7.28 5.41
C ALA A 152 -3.84 -5.77 5.42
N VAL A 153 -4.64 -5.06 4.64
CA VAL A 153 -4.73 -3.60 4.64
C VAL A 153 -5.92 -3.21 5.52
N ILE A 154 -5.67 -2.44 6.56
CA ILE A 154 -6.63 -2.06 7.61
C ILE A 154 -6.71 -0.54 7.66
N ILE A 155 -7.90 0.00 7.47
CA ILE A 155 -8.16 1.44 7.46
C ILE A 155 -8.94 1.80 8.70
N THR A 156 -8.58 2.90 9.38
CA THR A 156 -9.30 3.45 10.55
C THR A 156 -9.26 4.98 10.55
N ASP A 157 -10.26 5.61 11.14
CA ASP A 157 -10.32 7.06 11.37
C ASP A 157 -10.17 7.43 12.86
N SER A 158 -9.92 6.45 13.71
CA SER A 158 -9.98 6.65 15.16
C SER A 158 -8.93 5.87 15.92
N GLN A 159 -8.78 6.24 17.20
CA GLN A 159 -7.97 5.53 18.18
C GLN A 159 -8.49 4.11 18.40
N LEU A 160 -7.57 3.14 18.52
CA LEU A 160 -7.88 1.75 18.84
C LEU A 160 -8.14 1.56 20.33
N HIS A 161 -9.20 0.82 20.67
CA HIS A 161 -9.56 0.55 22.05
C HIS A 161 -8.82 -0.65 22.68
N ASP A 162 -8.18 -1.47 21.85
CA ASP A 162 -7.56 -2.74 22.24
C ASP A 162 -6.09 -2.88 21.78
N ALA A 163 -5.36 -1.78 21.66
CA ALA A 163 -3.98 -1.75 21.17
C ALA A 163 -3.06 -2.75 21.92
N ALA A 164 -3.23 -2.91 23.23
CA ALA A 164 -2.46 -3.88 24.01
C ALA A 164 -2.74 -5.34 23.60
N ASP A 165 -4.00 -5.68 23.30
CA ASP A 165 -4.39 -7.01 22.85
C ASP A 165 -3.91 -7.25 21.41
N VAL A 166 -3.92 -6.23 20.55
CA VAL A 166 -3.35 -6.24 19.19
C VAL A 166 -1.86 -6.57 19.25
N LYS A 167 -1.08 -5.88 20.11
CA LYS A 167 0.36 -6.13 20.30
C LYS A 167 0.60 -7.55 20.82
N ALA A 168 -0.17 -8.00 21.81
CA ALA A 168 -0.02 -9.35 22.36
C ALA A 168 -0.32 -10.44 21.32
N TYR A 169 -1.35 -10.26 20.52
CA TYR A 169 -1.69 -11.20 19.46
C TYR A 169 -0.67 -11.17 18.31
N SER A 170 -0.16 -10.00 17.94
CA SER A 170 0.92 -9.86 16.95
C SER A 170 2.17 -10.63 17.37
N ALA A 171 2.55 -10.58 18.66
CA ALA A 171 3.64 -11.39 19.19
C ALA A 171 3.36 -12.91 19.12
N GLN A 172 2.12 -13.33 19.28
CA GLN A 172 1.72 -14.73 19.06
C GLN A 172 1.85 -15.12 17.59
N VAL A 173 1.34 -14.31 16.68
CA VAL A 173 1.45 -14.49 15.22
C VAL A 173 2.91 -14.63 14.81
N ALA A 174 3.78 -13.74 15.29
CA ALA A 174 5.21 -13.79 15.01
C ALA A 174 5.84 -15.12 15.48
N LYS A 175 5.49 -15.61 16.66
CA LYS A 175 5.97 -16.92 17.16
C LYS A 175 5.51 -18.09 16.28
N GLU A 176 4.32 -18.02 15.73
CA GLU A 176 3.80 -19.05 14.83
C GLU A 176 4.50 -19.02 13.47
N ILE A 177 4.79 -17.82 12.95
CA ILE A 177 5.57 -17.63 11.72
C ILE A 177 7.00 -18.16 11.93
N ALA A 178 7.69 -17.76 13.00
CA ALA A 178 9.03 -18.22 13.33
C ALA A 178 9.13 -19.73 13.49
N ALA A 179 8.06 -20.37 13.97
CA ALA A 179 7.97 -21.82 14.12
C ALA A 179 7.50 -22.54 12.84
N GLY A 180 7.27 -21.84 11.73
CA GLY A 180 6.78 -22.42 10.48
C GLY A 180 5.35 -22.99 10.53
N ARG A 181 4.55 -22.61 11.56
CA ARG A 181 3.14 -23.04 11.71
C ARG A 181 2.15 -22.10 11.03
N LEU A 182 2.60 -20.90 10.71
CA LEU A 182 1.85 -19.90 9.96
C LEU A 182 2.76 -19.36 8.85
N THR A 183 2.20 -19.18 7.66
CA THR A 183 2.90 -18.46 6.61
C THR A 183 3.11 -17.00 7.02
N ARG A 184 4.09 -16.32 6.41
CA ARG A 184 4.34 -14.91 6.72
C ARG A 184 3.12 -14.07 6.41
N VAL A 185 2.70 -13.25 7.35
CA VAL A 185 1.67 -12.22 7.18
C VAL A 185 2.24 -10.86 7.54
N ASN A 186 1.79 -9.85 6.83
CA ASN A 186 2.06 -8.45 7.13
C ASN A 186 0.73 -7.69 7.27
N PHE A 187 0.76 -6.62 8.05
CA PHE A 187 -0.37 -5.75 8.31
C PHE A 187 0.01 -4.32 7.94
N VAL A 188 -0.81 -3.68 7.12
CA VAL A 188 -0.71 -2.26 6.76
C VAL A 188 -1.84 -1.54 7.48
N LEU A 189 -1.51 -0.59 8.34
CA LEU A 189 -2.47 0.21 9.08
C LEU A 189 -2.47 1.63 8.55
N ILE A 190 -3.62 2.08 8.05
CA ILE A 190 -3.81 3.44 7.55
C ILE A 190 -4.75 4.17 8.48
N GLY A 191 -4.26 5.24 9.09
CA GLY A 191 -5.07 6.21 9.80
C GLY A 191 -5.60 7.28 8.84
N VAL A 192 -6.81 7.80 9.08
CA VAL A 192 -7.40 8.87 8.28
C VAL A 192 -8.01 9.94 9.18
N GLY A 193 -7.56 11.19 9.00
CA GLY A 193 -8.10 12.34 9.74
C GLY A 193 -7.52 12.55 11.13
N GLU A 194 -8.07 13.53 11.85
CA GLU A 194 -7.49 14.08 13.08
C GLU A 194 -7.78 13.24 14.35
N GLN A 195 -8.68 12.24 14.29
CA GLN A 195 -9.05 11.43 15.45
C GLN A 195 -8.16 10.19 15.62
N VAL A 196 -7.23 9.99 14.72
CA VAL A 196 -6.25 8.91 14.77
C VAL A 196 -5.20 9.21 15.82
N ASP A 197 -4.85 8.20 16.62
CA ASP A 197 -3.74 8.25 17.57
C ASP A 197 -2.49 7.68 16.88
N GLU A 198 -1.70 8.55 16.26
CA GLU A 198 -0.50 8.16 15.53
C GLU A 198 0.56 7.55 16.45
N GLU A 199 0.69 8.05 17.70
CA GLU A 199 1.61 7.49 18.69
C GLU A 199 1.24 6.03 19.02
N GLN A 200 -0.06 5.73 19.16
CA GLN A 200 -0.55 4.37 19.35
C GLN A 200 -0.26 3.46 18.14
N MET A 201 -0.42 4.00 16.93
CA MET A 201 -0.10 3.26 15.70
C MET A 201 1.40 2.97 15.62
N GLU A 202 2.23 3.95 15.93
CA GLU A 202 3.68 3.82 15.97
C GLU A 202 4.11 2.76 16.97
N GLU A 203 3.54 2.75 18.17
CA GLU A 203 3.81 1.72 19.19
C GLU A 203 3.49 0.29 18.73
N ILE A 204 2.44 0.10 17.92
CA ILE A 204 2.09 -1.21 17.36
C ILE A 204 3.09 -1.60 16.27
N CYS A 205 3.50 -0.65 15.43
CA CYS A 205 4.28 -0.90 14.22
C CYS A 205 5.78 -1.03 14.48
N HIS A 206 6.31 -0.41 15.52
CA HIS A 206 7.74 -0.46 15.86
C HIS A 206 8.22 -1.80 16.44
N GLU A 207 7.31 -2.68 16.82
CA GLU A 207 7.68 -3.98 17.37
C GLU A 207 8.43 -4.84 16.35
N GLU A 208 9.65 -5.23 16.69
CA GLU A 208 10.45 -6.15 15.90
C GLU A 208 10.49 -7.53 16.58
N TYR A 209 10.13 -8.56 15.84
CA TYR A 209 10.03 -9.93 16.37
C TYR A 209 11.23 -10.77 15.94
N PRO A 210 11.93 -11.44 16.88
CA PRO A 210 13.12 -12.26 16.56
C PRO A 210 12.83 -13.29 15.46
N GLY A 211 13.67 -13.28 14.42
CA GLY A 211 13.56 -14.19 13.27
C GLY A 211 12.40 -13.91 12.30
N VAL A 212 11.62 -12.87 12.55
CA VAL A 212 10.48 -12.45 11.70
C VAL A 212 10.64 -11.01 11.22
N GLY A 213 11.19 -10.12 12.08
CA GLY A 213 11.23 -8.67 11.83
C GLY A 213 9.87 -8.01 12.11
N HIS A 214 9.61 -6.87 11.46
CA HIS A 214 8.35 -6.17 11.62
C HIS A 214 7.21 -6.91 10.91
N LEU A 215 6.05 -6.98 11.57
CA LEU A 215 4.79 -7.45 10.97
C LEU A 215 3.93 -6.30 10.46
N TRP A 216 4.12 -5.11 11.00
CA TRP A 216 3.29 -3.94 10.79
C TRP A 216 4.05 -2.83 10.07
N CYS A 217 3.32 -2.03 9.32
CA CYS A 217 3.69 -0.68 8.92
C CYS A 217 2.45 0.21 8.96
N HIS A 218 2.62 1.52 9.09
CA HIS A 218 1.52 2.48 9.14
C HIS A 218 1.83 3.78 8.42
N ARG A 219 0.79 4.50 8.08
CA ARG A 219 0.79 5.90 7.66
C ARG A 219 -0.51 6.55 8.10
N VAL A 220 -0.51 7.87 8.17
CA VAL A 220 -1.71 8.67 8.42
C VAL A 220 -1.96 9.57 7.23
N ALA A 221 -3.18 9.58 6.73
CA ALA A 221 -3.68 10.50 5.71
C ALA A 221 -4.44 11.62 6.38
N ASP A 222 -4.26 12.86 5.96
CA ASP A 222 -5.03 13.99 6.48
C ASP A 222 -6.51 13.87 6.10
N ARG A 223 -6.79 13.29 4.92
CA ARG A 223 -8.13 13.18 4.36
C ARG A 223 -8.36 11.84 3.67
N MET A 224 -9.63 11.45 3.62
CA MET A 224 -10.07 10.21 2.98
C MET A 224 -9.60 10.07 1.53
N GLU A 225 -9.55 11.16 0.78
CA GLU A 225 -9.15 11.15 -0.64
C GLU A 225 -7.67 10.81 -0.87
N GLU A 226 -6.82 10.97 0.13
CA GLU A 226 -5.39 10.70 0.05
C GLU A 226 -5.05 9.24 0.40
N MET A 227 -5.98 8.54 1.03
CA MET A 227 -5.79 7.19 1.56
C MET A 227 -5.31 6.18 0.52
N ALA A 228 -5.91 6.20 -0.68
CA ALA A 228 -5.60 5.23 -1.71
C ALA A 228 -4.13 5.33 -2.19
N GLU A 229 -3.61 6.54 -2.35
CA GLU A 229 -2.22 6.78 -2.72
C GLU A 229 -1.25 6.27 -1.65
N LEU A 230 -1.56 6.53 -0.37
CA LEU A 230 -0.75 6.03 0.75
C LEU A 230 -0.77 4.51 0.86
N VAL A 231 -1.91 3.86 0.60
CA VAL A 231 -2.00 2.40 0.54
C VAL A 231 -1.06 1.86 -0.53
N ALA A 232 -1.03 2.46 -1.71
CA ALA A 232 -0.14 2.01 -2.79
C ALA A 232 1.33 2.08 -2.37
N VAL A 233 1.76 3.22 -1.82
CA VAL A 233 3.14 3.42 -1.35
C VAL A 233 3.52 2.37 -0.30
N LEU A 234 2.69 2.21 0.76
CA LEU A 234 2.99 1.27 1.84
C LEU A 234 2.97 -0.18 1.40
N VAL A 235 2.05 -0.56 0.53
CA VAL A 235 1.97 -1.93 0.01
C VAL A 235 3.22 -2.24 -0.78
N ASP A 236 3.65 -1.36 -1.68
CA ASP A 236 4.86 -1.56 -2.47
C ASP A 236 6.12 -1.60 -1.58
N GLU A 237 6.24 -0.73 -0.57
CA GLU A 237 7.33 -0.75 0.42
C GLU A 237 7.32 -2.03 1.27
N THR A 238 6.14 -2.58 1.56
CA THR A 238 5.97 -3.77 2.43
C THR A 238 6.18 -5.06 1.67
N MET A 239 6.04 -5.07 0.36
CA MET A 239 6.21 -6.26 -0.45
C MET A 239 7.61 -6.85 -0.28
N THR A 240 7.64 -8.15 0.00
CA THR A 240 8.87 -8.91 0.20
C THR A 240 9.01 -9.91 -0.93
N VAL A 241 10.04 -9.77 -1.75
CA VAL A 241 10.27 -10.63 -2.94
C VAL A 241 10.97 -11.93 -2.56
N ALA A 242 11.82 -11.90 -1.54
CA ALA A 242 12.57 -13.09 -1.09
C ALA A 242 12.93 -13.03 0.41
N ALA A 243 13.40 -14.16 0.96
CA ALA A 243 13.83 -14.26 2.35
C ALA A 243 15.07 -13.45 2.69
N GLY A 244 15.81 -12.97 1.69
CA GLY A 244 16.99 -12.13 1.84
C GLY A 244 17.71 -11.98 0.51
N GLY A 245 18.76 -11.16 0.49
CA GLY A 245 19.59 -10.93 -0.69
C GLY A 245 20.80 -10.06 -0.37
N THR A 246 21.75 -10.01 -1.28
CA THR A 246 22.95 -9.18 -1.15
C THR A 246 23.16 -8.37 -2.41
N ILE A 247 23.47 -7.09 -2.23
CA ILE A 247 23.81 -6.20 -3.32
C ILE A 247 25.32 -5.98 -3.34
N TYR A 248 25.91 -6.10 -4.52
CA TYR A 248 27.32 -5.87 -4.78
C TYR A 248 27.52 -4.74 -5.78
N ASP A 249 28.66 -4.04 -5.68
CA ASP A 249 29.10 -3.10 -6.72
C ASP A 249 29.68 -3.85 -7.96
N ASP A 250 30.10 -3.09 -8.97
CA ASP A 250 30.72 -3.59 -10.19
C ASP A 250 32.10 -4.27 -9.95
N ARG A 251 32.69 -4.10 -8.75
CA ARG A 251 33.96 -4.70 -8.30
C ARG A 251 33.76 -5.91 -7.39
N GLY A 252 32.51 -6.25 -7.09
CA GLY A 252 32.14 -7.37 -6.22
C GLY A 252 32.20 -7.06 -4.72
N ASN A 253 32.32 -5.79 -4.31
CA ASN A 253 32.20 -5.41 -2.91
C ASN A 253 30.73 -5.38 -2.50
N VAL A 254 30.45 -5.81 -1.26
CA VAL A 254 29.10 -5.76 -0.70
C VAL A 254 28.69 -4.32 -0.42
N LEU A 255 27.57 -3.91 -1.01
CA LEU A 255 26.95 -2.61 -0.76
C LEU A 255 25.88 -2.68 0.32
N LYS A 256 25.02 -3.72 0.26
CA LYS A 256 23.94 -3.91 1.23
C LYS A 256 23.59 -5.40 1.37
N VAL A 257 23.25 -5.82 2.59
CA VAL A 257 22.75 -7.16 2.88
C VAL A 257 21.34 -7.06 3.46
N TYR A 258 20.44 -7.87 2.93
CA TYR A 258 19.10 -8.08 3.45
C TYR A 258 19.04 -9.49 4.06
N GLU A 259 19.07 -9.62 5.40
CA GLU A 259 19.26 -10.92 6.08
C GLU A 259 17.95 -11.73 6.18
N ALA A 260 16.83 -11.07 6.41
CA ALA A 260 15.55 -11.76 6.69
C ALA A 260 14.48 -11.48 5.66
N ARG A 261 14.65 -10.44 4.85
CA ARG A 261 13.64 -9.95 3.92
C ARG A 261 14.28 -9.12 2.83
N LEU A 262 13.98 -9.43 1.56
CA LEU A 262 14.31 -8.59 0.41
C LEU A 262 13.04 -7.83 0.01
N PRO A 263 12.96 -6.50 0.18
CA PRO A 263 11.80 -5.72 -0.22
C PRO A 263 11.69 -5.63 -1.75
N ALA A 264 10.51 -5.25 -2.26
CA ALA A 264 10.32 -5.02 -3.68
C ALA A 264 11.06 -3.75 -4.17
N VAL A 265 11.23 -2.77 -3.29
CA VAL A 265 12.01 -1.56 -3.55
C VAL A 265 13.33 -1.65 -2.78
N LEU A 266 14.43 -1.60 -3.51
CA LEU A 266 15.79 -1.65 -2.96
C LEU A 266 16.36 -0.24 -2.92
N GLU A 267 16.86 0.18 -1.76
CA GLU A 267 17.57 1.43 -1.59
C GLU A 267 18.98 1.17 -1.08
N PHE A 268 19.99 1.69 -1.76
CA PHE A 268 21.40 1.54 -1.36
C PHE A 268 22.27 2.62 -2.00
N LYS A 269 23.46 2.82 -1.39
CA LYS A 269 24.47 3.75 -1.92
C LYS A 269 25.51 3.00 -2.76
N VAL A 270 25.95 3.64 -3.86
CA VAL A 270 27.03 3.16 -4.70
C VAL A 270 28.27 4.05 -4.55
N PRO A 271 29.49 3.49 -4.71
CA PRO A 271 30.72 4.29 -4.76
C PRO A 271 30.78 5.14 -6.04
N GLU A 272 31.57 6.19 -5.99
CA GLU A 272 31.83 7.04 -7.15
C GLU A 272 32.39 6.25 -8.34
N GLY A 273 31.83 6.46 -9.52
CA GLY A 273 32.23 5.76 -10.74
C GLY A 273 31.78 4.30 -10.84
N CYS A 274 30.84 3.87 -9.99
CA CYS A 274 30.23 2.54 -10.09
C CYS A 274 29.35 2.48 -11.35
N ALA A 275 29.61 1.52 -12.24
CA ALA A 275 28.90 1.40 -13.52
C ALA A 275 27.67 0.47 -13.44
N SER A 276 27.63 -0.43 -12.45
CA SER A 276 26.54 -1.40 -12.31
C SER A 276 26.46 -1.94 -10.90
N PHE A 277 25.33 -2.50 -10.52
CA PHE A 277 25.18 -3.28 -9.31
C PHE A 277 24.71 -4.70 -9.62
N THR A 278 24.97 -5.62 -8.70
CA THR A 278 24.53 -7.02 -8.81
C THR A 278 23.73 -7.40 -7.58
N LEU A 279 22.47 -7.81 -7.77
CA LEU A 279 21.66 -8.44 -6.75
C LEU A 279 21.89 -9.96 -6.77
N GLU A 280 22.26 -10.53 -5.63
CA GLU A 280 22.26 -11.97 -5.40
C GLU A 280 21.08 -12.34 -4.51
N VAL A 281 20.21 -13.21 -4.99
CA VAL A 281 19.00 -13.67 -4.30
C VAL A 281 18.74 -15.13 -4.66
N ALA A 282 18.44 -15.95 -3.65
CA ALA A 282 18.15 -17.39 -3.83
C ALA A 282 19.21 -18.15 -4.67
N GLY A 283 20.49 -17.75 -4.57
CA GLY A 283 21.59 -18.35 -5.33
C GLY A 283 21.69 -17.90 -6.79
N GLN A 284 20.88 -16.96 -7.22
CA GLN A 284 20.94 -16.35 -8.56
C GLN A 284 21.53 -14.93 -8.47
N ARG A 285 22.21 -14.50 -9.55
CA ARG A 285 22.81 -13.18 -9.66
C ARG A 285 22.23 -12.43 -10.83
N PHE A 286 21.83 -11.19 -10.58
CA PHE A 286 21.24 -10.28 -11.57
C PHE A 286 22.03 -8.97 -11.57
N THR A 287 22.72 -8.71 -12.67
CA THR A 287 23.51 -7.49 -12.84
C THR A 287 22.70 -6.45 -13.63
N GLN A 288 22.62 -5.24 -13.09
CA GLN A 288 21.91 -4.11 -13.65
C GLN A 288 22.89 -2.93 -13.84
N PRO A 289 23.06 -2.40 -15.07
CA PRO A 289 23.73 -1.14 -15.29
C PRO A 289 23.04 -0.01 -14.55
N LEU A 290 23.82 0.89 -13.97
CA LEU A 290 23.26 2.12 -13.38
C LEU A 290 22.91 3.12 -14.49
N PRO A 291 21.74 3.80 -14.41
CA PRO A 291 21.49 4.97 -15.23
C PRO A 291 22.51 6.08 -14.92
N GLU A 292 22.68 7.02 -15.86
CA GLU A 292 23.40 8.25 -15.59
C GLU A 292 22.78 8.94 -14.36
N GLU A 293 23.62 9.61 -13.54
CA GLU A 293 23.10 10.33 -12.37
C GLU A 293 22.08 11.39 -12.81
N ASP A 294 20.88 11.32 -12.26
CA ASP A 294 19.89 12.38 -12.41
C ASP A 294 20.41 13.60 -11.63
N HIS A 295 21.01 14.56 -12.35
CA HIS A 295 21.28 15.88 -11.81
C HIS A 295 19.97 16.67 -11.86
N ASP A 296 19.52 17.17 -10.72
CA ASP A 296 18.50 18.21 -10.73
C ASP A 296 19.07 19.34 -11.62
N GLU A 297 18.46 19.56 -12.79
CA GLU A 297 18.67 20.83 -13.47
C GLU A 297 18.16 21.87 -12.49
N ASP A 298 19.09 22.51 -11.77
CA ASP A 298 18.79 23.74 -11.03
C ASP A 298 18.05 24.63 -12.03
N ASP A 299 16.75 24.80 -11.82
CA ASP A 299 15.98 25.84 -12.48
C ASP A 299 16.68 27.14 -12.17
N ASP A 300 17.66 27.49 -13.01
CA ASP A 300 18.21 28.83 -13.12
C ASP A 300 17.02 29.68 -13.58
N ASP A 301 16.25 30.15 -12.60
CA ASP A 301 15.23 31.17 -12.75
C ASP A 301 15.91 32.44 -13.27
N GLY A 302 16.36 32.37 -14.52
CA GLY A 302 16.72 33.52 -15.31
C GLY A 302 15.51 34.43 -15.36
N ASP A 303 15.60 35.52 -14.58
CA ASP A 303 14.74 36.68 -14.55
C ASP A 303 14.31 37.14 -15.97
N HIS A 304 13.30 36.46 -16.51
CA HIS A 304 12.54 36.92 -17.64
C HIS A 304 11.22 37.50 -17.14
N SER A 305 11.33 38.73 -16.59
CA SER A 305 10.20 39.62 -16.45
C SER A 305 9.47 39.70 -17.79
N PRO A 306 8.22 39.26 -17.90
CA PRO A 306 7.47 39.45 -19.11
C PRO A 306 7.17 40.92 -19.29
N SER A 307 7.72 41.52 -20.35
CA SER A 307 7.38 42.87 -20.79
C SER A 307 5.88 42.96 -21.04
N VAL A 308 5.19 43.65 -20.15
CA VAL A 308 3.76 43.96 -20.26
C VAL A 308 3.58 44.88 -21.47
N GLN A 309 3.03 44.35 -22.56
CA GLN A 309 2.51 45.19 -23.63
C GLN A 309 1.19 45.81 -23.17
N PRO A 310 0.99 47.15 -23.40
CA PRO A 310 -0.26 47.78 -23.00
C PRO A 310 -1.42 47.29 -23.82
N PHE A 311 -2.50 46.93 -23.14
CA PHE A 311 -3.79 46.58 -23.72
C PHE A 311 -4.30 47.70 -24.62
N SER A 312 -4.54 47.39 -25.89
CA SER A 312 -5.26 48.27 -26.82
C SER A 312 -6.78 48.24 -26.45
N GLU A 313 -7.35 49.43 -26.30
CA GLU A 313 -8.76 49.63 -26.02
C GLU A 313 -9.68 48.95 -27.07
N PRO A 314 -10.80 48.39 -26.66
CA PRO A 314 -11.80 47.85 -27.60
C PRO A 314 -12.59 48.98 -28.26
N PRO A 315 -12.99 48.85 -29.53
CA PRO A 315 -13.75 49.88 -30.26
C PRO A 315 -15.15 50.12 -29.68
N PRO A 316 -15.71 51.32 -29.81
CA PRO A 316 -16.96 51.71 -29.19
C PRO A 316 -18.16 50.98 -29.82
N ARG A 317 -19.06 50.51 -28.98
CA ARG A 317 -20.33 49.82 -29.36
C ARG A 317 -21.26 50.81 -30.09
N GLY A 318 -21.56 50.47 -31.34
CA GLY A 318 -22.53 51.14 -32.15
C GLY A 318 -23.95 51.06 -31.54
N LYS A 319 -24.60 52.25 -31.48
CA LYS A 319 -25.99 52.42 -31.07
C LYS A 319 -26.93 51.69 -32.05
N ARG A 320 -27.70 50.72 -31.59
CA ARG A 320 -28.82 50.17 -32.35
C ARG A 320 -29.99 51.08 -32.22
N HIS A 321 -30.40 51.70 -33.34
CA HIS A 321 -31.69 52.34 -33.50
C HIS A 321 -32.81 51.30 -33.53
N ARG A 322 -33.83 51.54 -32.71
CA ARG A 322 -35.13 50.86 -32.82
C ARG A 322 -35.90 51.45 -34.01
N HIS A 323 -36.45 50.58 -34.81
CA HIS A 323 -37.71 50.73 -35.50
C HIS A 323 -38.52 49.45 -35.30
#